data_74f0e0bae3b4d7b982e83675e8cd0539
#
_entry.id   74f0e0bae3b4d7b982e83675e8cd0539
#
_cell.length_a   1.000
_cell.length_b   1.000
_cell.length_c   1.000
_cell.angle_alpha   90.00
_cell.angle_beta   90.00
_cell.angle_gamma   90.00
#
_symmetry.space_group_name_H-M   'P 1'
#
loop_
_entity.id
_entity.type
_entity.pdbx_description
1 polymer ?
#
loop_
_entity_poly.entity_id
_entity_poly.type
_entity_poly.pdbx_seq_one_letter_code
_entity_poly.pdbx_strand_id
1 'polypeptide(L)'
;MAVGGTQPVLRKYLGALKDTTTVSLAKVNSDYKELDIAIVKATNHVERPSKEKYIREIFHSISAARPRADVAYCIHALARRLSKTRNWAVALKTLIVIHRALREVDPTFREELLNYGRSRSHMLNMAYFKDDSSAEAWDYSAWVRIYALYLEERLECFRVLKYDVETDPPRTKDLDTVDLLDHLPQLQQLLFRLLACQPQGASSYNVIIQHALSMVALESVKIYTAISDGTINLVDKFFEMQRNDAVRALDVYKRATNQAERLSEFHEVCKTIHIGRGEKFLKIEQPPASFLQTMEDYVRDAPTGQKQKVWKLQEVNSLTDMMFGHR
;
A
#
# COMPACT_ATOMS: atom_id res chain seq x y z
N MET A 1 -44.74 -3.23 -12.88
CA MET A 1 -43.90 -2.57 -11.89
C MET A 1 -42.45 -2.61 -12.33
N ALA A 2 -42.00 -1.56 -13.03
CA ALA A 2 -40.63 -1.45 -13.56
C ALA A 2 -40.12 -0.03 -13.30
N VAL A 3 -39.65 0.22 -12.07
CA VAL A 3 -39.04 1.51 -11.68
C VAL A 3 -37.53 1.41 -11.49
N GLY A 4 -36.93 0.20 -11.60
CA GLY A 4 -35.51 -0.02 -11.31
C GLY A 4 -34.51 0.30 -12.43
N GLY A 5 -34.95 0.52 -13.68
CA GLY A 5 -34.03 0.63 -14.83
C GLY A 5 -33.57 2.05 -15.20
N THR A 6 -34.23 3.10 -14.74
CA THR A 6 -33.98 4.46 -15.21
C THR A 6 -32.88 5.20 -14.46
N GLN A 7 -32.70 4.94 -13.17
CA GLN A 7 -31.69 5.64 -12.35
C GLN A 7 -30.24 5.37 -12.76
N PRO A 8 -29.77 4.12 -12.99
CA PRO A 8 -28.38 3.86 -13.40
C PRO A 8 -28.06 4.44 -14.78
N VAL A 9 -29.01 4.48 -15.70
CA VAL A 9 -28.82 5.05 -17.03
C VAL A 9 -28.67 6.58 -16.93
N LEU A 10 -29.54 7.25 -16.19
CA LEU A 10 -29.48 8.70 -15.98
C LEU A 10 -28.15 9.11 -15.34
N ARG A 11 -27.66 8.35 -14.37
CA ARG A 11 -26.37 8.59 -13.69
C ARG A 11 -25.19 8.51 -14.67
N LYS A 12 -25.15 7.51 -15.56
CA LYS A 12 -24.13 7.39 -16.62
C LYS A 12 -24.12 8.63 -17.53
N TYR A 13 -25.28 9.11 -17.95
CA TYR A 13 -25.39 10.31 -18.78
C TYR A 13 -24.91 11.57 -18.04
N LEU A 14 -25.29 11.74 -16.78
CA LEU A 14 -24.84 12.88 -15.97
C LEU A 14 -23.33 12.83 -15.72
N GLY A 15 -22.75 11.65 -15.52
CA GLY A 15 -21.31 11.44 -15.40
C GLY A 15 -20.58 11.83 -16.68
N ALA A 16 -21.03 11.32 -17.83
CA ALA A 16 -20.46 11.66 -19.13
C ALA A 16 -20.57 13.18 -19.44
N LEU A 17 -21.69 13.81 -19.10
CA LEU A 17 -21.87 15.24 -19.25
C LEU A 17 -20.89 16.04 -18.38
N LYS A 18 -20.72 15.67 -17.11
CA LYS A 18 -19.74 16.29 -16.21
C LYS A 18 -18.31 16.17 -16.77
N ASP A 19 -17.93 15.00 -17.22
CA ASP A 19 -16.60 14.76 -17.80
C ASP A 19 -16.39 15.62 -19.06
N THR A 20 -17.40 15.70 -19.97
CA THR A 20 -17.33 16.51 -21.18
C THR A 20 -17.23 18.01 -20.85
N THR A 21 -18.03 18.49 -19.90
CA THR A 21 -17.99 19.89 -19.46
C THR A 21 -16.64 20.24 -18.83
N THR A 22 -16.10 19.35 -17.99
CA THR A 22 -14.79 19.57 -17.36
C THR A 22 -13.66 19.60 -18.40
N VAL A 23 -13.69 18.71 -19.38
CA VAL A 23 -12.75 18.74 -20.52
C VAL A 23 -12.85 20.02 -21.32
N SER A 24 -14.08 20.50 -21.59
CA SER A 24 -14.30 21.72 -22.34
C SER A 24 -13.78 22.94 -21.57
N LEU A 25 -14.00 23.02 -20.26
CA LEU A 25 -13.46 24.09 -19.40
C LEU A 25 -11.94 24.07 -19.35
N ALA A 26 -11.31 22.88 -19.24
CA ALA A 26 -9.86 22.74 -19.27
C ALA A 26 -9.26 23.24 -20.58
N LYS A 27 -9.94 23.04 -21.72
CA LYS A 27 -9.50 23.54 -23.03
C LYS A 27 -9.45 25.06 -23.13
N VAL A 28 -10.25 25.75 -22.38
CA VAL A 28 -10.38 27.21 -22.47
C VAL A 28 -9.59 27.94 -21.40
N ASN A 29 -9.54 27.40 -20.19
CA ASN A 29 -9.15 28.14 -18.98
C ASN A 29 -7.92 27.57 -18.27
N SER A 30 -7.17 26.63 -18.85
CA SER A 30 -6.02 26.01 -18.17
C SER A 30 -4.72 26.24 -18.90
N ASP A 31 -3.70 26.71 -18.17
CA ASP A 31 -2.31 26.77 -18.65
C ASP A 31 -1.72 25.36 -18.80
N TYR A 32 -2.25 24.37 -18.08
CA TYR A 32 -1.89 22.94 -18.12
C TYR A 32 -2.97 22.09 -18.83
N LYS A 33 -3.48 22.61 -19.93
CA LYS A 33 -4.64 22.08 -20.66
C LYS A 33 -4.54 20.58 -20.98
N GLU A 34 -3.41 20.12 -21.48
CA GLU A 34 -3.22 18.72 -21.88
C GLU A 34 -3.24 17.80 -20.66
N LEU A 35 -2.56 18.20 -19.59
CA LEU A 35 -2.53 17.45 -18.33
C LEU A 35 -3.91 17.39 -17.67
N ASP A 36 -4.64 18.49 -17.60
CA ASP A 36 -6.00 18.52 -17.05
C ASP A 36 -6.96 17.62 -17.83
N ILE A 37 -6.87 17.65 -19.18
CA ILE A 37 -7.66 16.78 -20.02
C ILE A 37 -7.31 15.31 -19.80
N ALA A 38 -6.02 14.98 -19.69
CA ALA A 38 -5.55 13.61 -19.42
C ALA A 38 -6.06 13.11 -18.06
N ILE A 39 -5.95 13.94 -17.00
CA ILE A 39 -6.46 13.60 -15.66
C ILE A 39 -7.97 13.32 -15.70
N VAL A 40 -8.77 14.20 -16.32
CA VAL A 40 -10.22 13.99 -16.38
C VAL A 40 -10.57 12.72 -17.16
N LYS A 41 -9.91 12.47 -18.28
CA LYS A 41 -10.13 11.27 -19.10
C LYS A 41 -9.64 9.98 -18.43
N ALA A 42 -8.53 10.03 -17.69
CA ALA A 42 -8.05 8.90 -16.89
C ALA A 42 -8.98 8.58 -15.71
N THR A 43 -9.60 9.58 -15.12
CA THR A 43 -10.42 9.48 -13.90
C THR A 43 -11.91 9.74 -14.18
N ASN A 44 -12.41 9.39 -15.37
CA ASN A 44 -13.79 9.61 -15.77
C ASN A 44 -14.79 8.70 -15.03
N HIS A 45 -16.09 9.01 -15.16
CA HIS A 45 -17.20 8.29 -14.53
C HIS A 45 -17.50 6.90 -15.13
N VAL A 46 -16.79 6.48 -16.18
CA VAL A 46 -16.99 5.18 -16.80
C VAL A 46 -16.47 4.09 -15.88
N GLU A 47 -17.27 3.12 -15.52
CA GLU A 47 -16.96 2.02 -14.60
C GLU A 47 -16.10 0.92 -15.27
N ARG A 48 -14.95 1.34 -15.81
CA ARG A 48 -13.91 0.49 -16.42
C ARG A 48 -12.53 1.08 -16.08
N PRO A 49 -11.47 0.27 -16.08
CA PRO A 49 -10.11 0.75 -15.90
C PRO A 49 -9.77 1.90 -16.86
N SER A 50 -8.89 2.77 -16.42
CA SER A 50 -8.42 3.93 -17.19
C SER A 50 -7.74 3.49 -18.49
N LYS A 51 -7.93 4.26 -19.57
CA LYS A 51 -7.18 3.98 -20.80
C LYS A 51 -5.73 4.35 -20.63
N GLU A 52 -4.84 3.43 -20.95
CA GLU A 52 -3.39 3.55 -20.74
C GLU A 52 -2.78 4.81 -21.37
N LYS A 53 -3.28 5.24 -22.52
CA LYS A 53 -2.82 6.46 -23.19
C LYS A 53 -2.91 7.71 -22.30
N TYR A 54 -3.98 7.85 -21.50
CA TYR A 54 -4.13 9.02 -20.61
C TYR A 54 -3.23 8.93 -19.38
N ILE A 55 -2.96 7.72 -18.90
CA ILE A 55 -1.97 7.50 -17.83
C ILE A 55 -0.58 7.91 -18.32
N ARG A 56 -0.19 7.49 -19.54
CA ARG A 56 1.11 7.87 -20.14
C ARG A 56 1.22 9.36 -20.37
N GLU A 57 0.14 10.03 -20.82
CA GLU A 57 0.10 11.49 -20.96
C GLU A 57 0.35 12.19 -19.62
N ILE A 58 -0.27 11.72 -18.51
CA ILE A 58 -0.01 12.23 -17.16
C ILE A 58 1.45 11.99 -16.77
N PHE A 59 1.98 10.78 -16.91
CA PHE A 59 3.33 10.42 -16.49
C PHE A 59 4.40 11.17 -17.30
N HIS A 60 4.17 11.40 -18.59
CA HIS A 60 5.04 12.24 -19.39
C HIS A 60 5.08 13.68 -18.86
N SER A 61 3.95 14.22 -18.41
CA SER A 61 3.85 15.58 -17.87
C SER A 61 4.49 15.75 -16.48
N ILE A 62 4.79 14.66 -15.78
CA ILE A 62 5.40 14.65 -14.43
C ILE A 62 6.73 13.88 -14.39
N SER A 63 7.33 13.62 -15.54
CA SER A 63 8.64 12.93 -15.64
C SER A 63 9.78 13.80 -15.11
N ALA A 64 10.94 13.18 -14.83
CA ALA A 64 12.14 13.85 -14.35
C ALA A 64 12.61 15.03 -15.24
N ALA A 65 12.28 14.99 -16.53
CA ALA A 65 12.62 16.06 -17.49
C ALA A 65 11.74 17.32 -17.35
N ARG A 66 10.67 17.26 -16.54
CA ARG A 66 9.72 18.35 -16.35
C ARG A 66 10.03 19.18 -15.11
N PRO A 67 9.67 20.49 -15.11
CA PRO A 67 9.80 21.33 -13.94
C PRO A 67 9.03 20.77 -12.74
N ARG A 68 9.56 20.92 -11.52
CA ARG A 68 8.85 20.53 -10.28
C ARG A 68 7.48 21.20 -10.14
N ALA A 69 7.31 22.39 -10.72
CA ALA A 69 6.03 23.09 -10.75
C ALA A 69 4.93 22.28 -11.48
N ASP A 70 5.28 21.57 -12.55
CA ASP A 70 4.34 20.73 -13.30
C ASP A 70 3.90 19.52 -12.44
N VAL A 71 4.85 18.92 -11.71
CA VAL A 71 4.58 17.83 -10.78
C VAL A 71 3.66 18.31 -9.64
N ALA A 72 3.97 19.45 -9.03
CA ALA A 72 3.15 20.05 -8.00
C ALA A 72 1.73 20.38 -8.51
N TYR A 73 1.61 20.91 -9.71
CA TYR A 73 0.33 21.17 -10.35
C TYR A 73 -0.49 19.89 -10.53
N CYS A 74 0.13 18.82 -11.04
CA CYS A 74 -0.53 17.51 -11.19
C CYS A 74 -1.11 17.02 -9.86
N ILE A 75 -0.33 17.09 -8.77
CA ILE A 75 -0.78 16.70 -7.43
C ILE A 75 -1.97 17.55 -6.98
N HIS A 76 -1.92 18.88 -7.18
CA HIS A 76 -3.04 19.76 -6.90
C HIS A 76 -4.31 19.41 -7.71
N ALA A 77 -4.14 19.06 -8.99
CA ALA A 77 -5.26 18.66 -9.85
C ALA A 77 -5.89 17.33 -9.39
N LEU A 78 -5.07 16.34 -9.03
CA LEU A 78 -5.53 15.06 -8.48
C LEU A 78 -6.22 15.25 -7.12
N ALA A 79 -5.65 16.07 -6.22
CA ALA A 79 -6.25 16.40 -4.93
C ALA A 79 -7.61 17.07 -5.09
N ARG A 80 -7.71 18.04 -5.99
CA ARG A 80 -8.97 18.69 -6.34
C ARG A 80 -10.00 17.71 -6.90
N ARG A 81 -9.55 16.72 -7.69
CA ARG A 81 -10.41 15.67 -8.22
C ARG A 81 -10.97 14.78 -7.10
N LEU A 82 -10.15 14.36 -6.14
CA LEU A 82 -10.58 13.58 -4.97
C LEU A 82 -11.54 14.38 -4.07
N SER A 83 -11.22 15.63 -3.76
CA SER A 83 -12.02 16.46 -2.84
C SER A 83 -13.41 16.81 -3.38
N LYS A 84 -13.57 16.88 -4.71
CA LYS A 84 -14.83 17.27 -5.36
C LYS A 84 -15.71 16.11 -5.78
N THR A 85 -15.18 14.89 -5.82
CA THR A 85 -15.95 13.73 -6.27
C THR A 85 -16.74 13.08 -5.14
N ARG A 86 -17.95 12.62 -5.48
CA ARG A 86 -18.72 11.66 -4.66
C ARG A 86 -18.94 10.35 -5.39
N ASN A 87 -18.31 10.19 -6.56
CA ASN A 87 -18.42 8.98 -7.36
C ASN A 87 -17.26 8.04 -7.05
N TRP A 88 -17.57 6.81 -6.69
CA TRP A 88 -16.57 5.79 -6.32
C TRP A 88 -15.56 5.49 -7.43
N ALA A 89 -16.01 5.40 -8.70
CA ALA A 89 -15.12 5.07 -9.81
C ALA A 89 -14.13 6.21 -10.11
N VAL A 90 -14.57 7.47 -9.99
CA VAL A 90 -13.68 8.64 -10.12
C VAL A 90 -12.67 8.67 -9.00
N ALA A 91 -13.09 8.48 -7.76
CA ALA A 91 -12.19 8.45 -6.59
C ALA A 91 -11.16 7.31 -6.73
N LEU A 92 -11.62 6.09 -7.00
CA LEU A 92 -10.76 4.93 -7.14
C LEU A 92 -9.73 5.09 -8.27
N LYS A 93 -10.14 5.52 -9.45
CA LYS A 93 -9.21 5.76 -10.56
C LYS A 93 -8.20 6.85 -10.24
N THR A 94 -8.60 7.88 -9.49
CA THR A 94 -7.65 8.92 -9.06
C THR A 94 -6.60 8.33 -8.11
N LEU A 95 -7.01 7.49 -7.16
CA LEU A 95 -6.07 6.76 -6.28
C LEU A 95 -5.17 5.80 -7.07
N ILE A 96 -5.69 5.12 -8.10
CA ILE A 96 -4.89 4.26 -8.98
C ILE A 96 -3.84 5.06 -9.75
N VAL A 97 -4.18 6.26 -10.26
CA VAL A 97 -3.20 7.15 -10.90
C VAL A 97 -2.08 7.52 -9.94
N ILE A 98 -2.41 7.88 -8.69
CA ILE A 98 -1.43 8.21 -7.65
C ILE A 98 -0.57 6.99 -7.32
N HIS A 99 -1.17 5.83 -7.12
CA HIS A 99 -0.45 4.58 -6.82
C HIS A 99 0.53 4.21 -7.94
N ARG A 100 0.08 4.25 -9.18
CA ARG A 100 0.93 4.00 -10.34
C ARG A 100 2.05 5.03 -10.47
N ALA A 101 1.76 6.32 -10.21
CA ALA A 101 2.80 7.34 -10.24
C ALA A 101 3.89 7.10 -9.17
N LEU A 102 3.53 6.64 -7.98
CA LEU A 102 4.49 6.25 -6.94
C LEU A 102 5.39 5.06 -7.35
N ARG A 103 4.93 4.21 -8.27
CA ARG A 103 5.66 3.01 -8.75
C ARG A 103 6.45 3.25 -10.03
N GLU A 104 5.93 4.06 -10.95
CA GLU A 104 6.35 4.11 -12.34
C GLU A 104 7.03 5.42 -12.73
N VAL A 105 6.87 6.48 -11.91
CA VAL A 105 7.49 7.79 -12.14
C VAL A 105 8.69 7.96 -11.20
N ASP A 106 9.58 8.89 -11.53
CA ASP A 106 10.76 9.17 -10.71
C ASP A 106 10.40 9.70 -9.30
N PRO A 107 11.36 9.68 -8.35
CA PRO A 107 11.12 10.05 -6.96
C PRO A 107 10.57 11.47 -6.73
N THR A 108 10.71 12.38 -7.70
CA THR A 108 10.21 13.77 -7.57
C THR A 108 8.71 13.82 -7.31
N PHE A 109 7.93 12.92 -7.91
CA PHE A 109 6.48 12.84 -7.65
C PHE A 109 6.19 12.53 -6.19
N ARG A 110 6.89 11.55 -5.61
CA ARG A 110 6.73 11.16 -4.20
C ARG A 110 7.14 12.30 -3.26
N GLU A 111 8.26 12.97 -3.56
CA GLU A 111 8.72 14.11 -2.76
C GLU A 111 7.70 15.26 -2.77
N GLU A 112 7.18 15.61 -3.93
CA GLU A 112 6.18 16.67 -4.05
C GLU A 112 4.85 16.28 -3.39
N LEU A 113 4.47 15.01 -3.45
CA LEU A 113 3.28 14.50 -2.76
C LEU A 113 3.42 14.62 -1.23
N LEU A 114 4.59 14.30 -0.68
CA LEU A 114 4.90 14.50 0.74
C LEU A 114 4.91 15.99 1.12
N ASN A 115 5.47 16.85 0.28
CA ASN A 115 5.47 18.30 0.50
C ASN A 115 4.04 18.88 0.50
N TYR A 116 3.19 18.39 -0.40
CA TYR A 116 1.77 18.74 -0.42
C TYR A 116 1.07 18.39 0.90
N GLY A 117 1.32 17.21 1.43
CA GLY A 117 0.76 16.75 2.71
C GLY A 117 1.20 17.57 3.92
N ARG A 118 2.40 18.17 3.89
CA ARG A 118 2.89 19.07 4.96
C ARG A 118 2.26 20.46 4.93
N SER A 119 1.93 20.95 3.76
CA SER A 119 1.42 22.31 3.55
C SER A 119 -0.09 22.42 3.58
N ARG A 120 -0.81 21.33 3.38
CA ARG A 120 -2.27 21.26 3.29
C ARG A 120 -2.79 19.97 3.93
N SER A 121 -4.12 19.85 4.06
CA SER A 121 -4.73 18.62 4.57
C SER A 121 -4.36 17.42 3.67
N HIS A 122 -4.17 16.25 4.28
CA HIS A 122 -3.84 15.01 3.62
C HIS A 122 -4.83 14.68 2.50
N MET A 123 -4.39 14.76 1.23
CA MET A 123 -5.26 14.51 0.07
C MET A 123 -5.79 13.06 0.03
N LEU A 124 -5.09 12.12 0.66
CA LEU A 124 -5.48 10.71 0.74
C LEU A 124 -6.41 10.41 1.92
N ASN A 125 -6.72 11.41 2.76
CA ASN A 125 -7.70 11.22 3.83
C ASN A 125 -9.11 11.12 3.25
N MET A 126 -9.51 9.89 2.96
CA MET A 126 -10.82 9.53 2.41
C MET A 126 -11.75 8.95 3.48
N ALA A 127 -11.49 9.16 4.78
CA ALA A 127 -12.22 8.52 5.88
C ALA A 127 -13.75 8.72 5.80
N TYR A 128 -14.20 9.86 5.30
CA TYR A 128 -15.62 10.21 5.16
C TYR A 128 -16.15 10.03 3.73
N PHE A 129 -15.35 9.49 2.82
CA PHE A 129 -15.79 9.27 1.45
C PHE A 129 -16.92 8.24 1.41
N LYS A 130 -17.98 8.59 0.71
CA LYS A 130 -19.11 7.70 0.45
C LYS A 130 -19.73 7.96 -0.92
N ASP A 131 -20.20 6.91 -1.54
CA ASP A 131 -21.08 6.92 -2.70
C ASP A 131 -22.29 6.06 -2.35
N ASP A 132 -23.40 6.71 -2.02
CA ASP A 132 -24.65 6.09 -1.57
C ASP A 132 -25.66 5.89 -2.71
N SER A 133 -25.19 5.85 -3.96
CA SER A 133 -26.03 5.76 -5.13
C SER A 133 -26.57 4.35 -5.42
N SER A 134 -25.95 3.31 -4.85
CA SER A 134 -26.41 1.92 -4.86
C SER A 134 -25.76 1.14 -3.71
N ALA A 135 -26.27 -0.07 -3.43
CA ALA A 135 -25.68 -0.97 -2.44
C ALA A 135 -24.22 -1.35 -2.82
N GLU A 136 -23.97 -1.63 -4.10
CA GLU A 136 -22.64 -1.95 -4.61
C GLU A 136 -21.70 -0.74 -4.49
N ALA A 137 -22.18 0.48 -4.80
CA ALA A 137 -21.39 1.69 -4.68
C ALA A 137 -20.99 1.96 -3.21
N TRP A 138 -21.80 1.52 -2.26
CA TRP A 138 -21.47 1.56 -0.84
C TRP A 138 -20.31 0.64 -0.50
N ASP A 139 -20.30 -0.62 -1.00
CA ASP A 139 -19.20 -1.57 -0.85
C ASP A 139 -17.92 -1.02 -1.50
N TYR A 140 -18.02 -0.46 -2.72
CA TYR A 140 -16.89 0.15 -3.42
C TYR A 140 -16.32 1.35 -2.67
N SER A 141 -17.18 2.15 -2.03
CA SER A 141 -16.75 3.28 -1.19
C SER A 141 -15.97 2.82 0.04
N ALA A 142 -16.38 1.71 0.67
CA ALA A 142 -15.64 1.11 1.78
C ALA A 142 -14.24 0.70 1.33
N TRP A 143 -14.12 0.05 0.17
CA TRP A 143 -12.83 -0.34 -0.39
C TRP A 143 -11.96 0.87 -0.76
N VAL A 144 -12.54 1.94 -1.34
CA VAL A 144 -11.83 3.19 -1.64
C VAL A 144 -11.19 3.80 -0.38
N ARG A 145 -11.91 3.82 0.75
CA ARG A 145 -11.37 4.32 2.02
C ARG A 145 -10.18 3.51 2.50
N ILE A 146 -10.27 2.18 2.45
CA ILE A 146 -9.21 1.26 2.87
C ILE A 146 -7.98 1.40 1.98
N TYR A 147 -8.18 1.47 0.68
CA TYR A 147 -7.10 1.63 -0.29
C TYR A 147 -6.38 2.99 -0.14
N ALA A 148 -7.12 4.05 0.13
CA ALA A 148 -6.54 5.37 0.42
C ALA A 148 -5.68 5.35 1.69
N LEU A 149 -6.14 4.67 2.76
CA LEU A 149 -5.36 4.49 4.00
C LEU A 149 -4.07 3.69 3.76
N TYR A 150 -4.10 2.68 2.89
CA TYR A 150 -2.89 1.96 2.51
C TYR A 150 -1.87 2.87 1.80
N LEU A 151 -2.33 3.69 0.85
CA LEU A 151 -1.45 4.64 0.15
C LEU A 151 -0.90 5.74 1.08
N GLU A 152 -1.69 6.19 2.05
CA GLU A 152 -1.23 7.13 3.09
C GLU A 152 -0.15 6.49 3.96
N GLU A 153 -0.36 5.25 4.42
CA GLU A 153 0.64 4.50 5.21
C GLU A 153 1.92 4.25 4.43
N ARG A 154 1.83 4.00 3.12
CA ARG A 154 3.00 3.84 2.26
C ARG A 154 3.87 5.10 2.23
N LEU A 155 3.25 6.28 2.16
CA LEU A 155 3.97 7.56 2.23
C LEU A 155 4.57 7.81 3.61
N GLU A 156 3.85 7.45 4.68
CA GLU A 156 4.34 7.57 6.04
C GLU A 156 5.52 6.64 6.30
N CYS A 157 5.43 5.38 5.87
CA CYS A 157 6.51 4.41 5.92
C CYS A 157 7.77 4.95 5.22
N PHE A 158 7.64 5.48 3.99
CA PHE A 158 8.75 6.12 3.30
C PHE A 158 9.34 7.31 4.10
N ARG A 159 8.48 8.11 4.74
CA ARG A 159 8.93 9.26 5.52
C ARG A 159 9.83 8.86 6.68
N VAL A 160 9.55 7.71 7.30
CA VAL A 160 10.35 7.16 8.41
C VAL A 160 11.60 6.44 7.89
N LEU A 161 11.42 5.50 6.96
CA LEU A 161 12.51 4.65 6.47
C LEU A 161 13.50 5.37 5.56
N LYS A 162 13.09 6.47 4.90
CA LYS A 162 13.87 7.19 3.87
C LYS A 162 14.22 6.35 2.64
N TYR A 163 13.52 5.25 2.43
CA TYR A 163 13.54 4.47 1.19
C TYR A 163 12.16 3.86 0.92
N ASP A 164 11.90 3.50 -0.33
CA ASP A 164 10.65 2.85 -0.73
C ASP A 164 10.91 1.36 -0.92
N VAL A 165 10.28 0.53 -0.08
CA VAL A 165 10.43 -0.93 -0.11
C VAL A 165 10.02 -1.56 -1.45
N GLU A 166 9.19 -0.86 -2.23
CA GLU A 166 8.72 -1.34 -3.54
C GLU A 166 9.70 -1.03 -4.67
N THR A 167 10.32 0.15 -4.67
CA THR A 167 11.14 0.64 -5.80
C THR A 167 12.64 0.62 -5.52
N ASP A 168 13.04 0.69 -4.26
CA ASP A 168 14.45 0.75 -3.87
C ASP A 168 15.01 -0.65 -3.55
N PRO A 169 16.33 -0.85 -3.57
CA PRO A 169 16.94 -2.11 -3.16
C PRO A 169 16.60 -2.49 -1.72
N PRO A 170 16.44 -3.79 -1.41
CA PRO A 170 16.22 -4.26 -0.05
C PRO A 170 17.35 -3.83 0.91
N ARG A 171 17.00 -3.40 2.14
CA ARG A 171 17.97 -2.91 3.14
C ARG A 171 17.91 -3.65 4.47
N THR A 172 16.78 -4.22 4.83
CA THR A 172 16.53 -4.78 6.17
C THR A 172 17.46 -5.93 6.55
N LYS A 173 18.03 -6.63 5.57
CA LYS A 173 18.98 -7.71 5.80
C LYS A 173 20.29 -7.26 6.45
N ASP A 174 20.73 -6.02 6.17
CA ASP A 174 22.05 -5.51 6.54
C ASP A 174 21.98 -4.41 7.62
N LEU A 175 20.79 -4.08 8.13
CA LEU A 175 20.61 -3.08 9.17
C LEU A 175 21.14 -3.53 10.55
N ASP A 176 21.56 -2.59 11.36
CA ASP A 176 21.87 -2.84 12.77
C ASP A 176 20.61 -3.03 13.63
N THR A 177 20.79 -3.38 14.90
CA THR A 177 19.69 -3.66 15.82
C THR A 177 18.79 -2.43 16.05
N VAL A 178 19.37 -1.25 16.14
CA VAL A 178 18.62 -0.01 16.43
C VAL A 178 17.72 0.31 15.24
N ASP A 179 18.28 0.32 14.03
CA ASP A 179 17.54 0.58 12.81
C ASP A 179 16.48 -0.50 12.56
N LEU A 180 16.77 -1.78 12.82
CA LEU A 180 15.78 -2.86 12.69
C LEU A 180 14.60 -2.66 13.63
N LEU A 181 14.84 -2.31 14.90
CA LEU A 181 13.78 -2.08 15.88
C LEU A 181 12.93 -0.85 15.55
N ASP A 182 13.43 0.08 14.75
CA ASP A 182 12.67 1.25 14.30
C ASP A 182 11.98 1.01 12.95
N HIS A 183 12.62 0.30 12.01
CA HIS A 183 12.10 0.09 10.67
C HIS A 183 11.06 -1.03 10.59
N LEU A 184 11.28 -2.16 11.27
CA LEU A 184 10.37 -3.30 11.18
C LEU A 184 8.95 -2.99 11.63
N PRO A 185 8.70 -2.26 12.74
CA PRO A 185 7.35 -1.86 13.11
C PRO A 185 6.63 -1.03 12.04
N GLN A 186 7.35 -0.19 11.29
CA GLN A 186 6.77 0.61 10.20
C GLN A 186 6.39 -0.26 9.00
N LEU A 187 7.25 -1.20 8.61
CA LEU A 187 6.94 -2.16 7.56
C LEU A 187 5.77 -3.07 7.95
N GLN A 188 5.70 -3.49 9.20
CA GLN A 188 4.59 -4.27 9.74
C GLN A 188 3.28 -3.48 9.74
N GLN A 189 3.32 -2.19 10.07
CA GLN A 189 2.15 -1.31 9.98
C GLN A 189 1.69 -1.14 8.53
N LEU A 190 2.64 -0.99 7.59
CA LEU A 190 2.33 -0.93 6.16
C LEU A 190 1.67 -2.23 5.68
N LEU A 191 2.21 -3.39 6.05
CA LEU A 191 1.63 -4.69 5.72
C LEU A 191 0.23 -4.84 6.32
N PHE A 192 0.02 -4.39 7.56
CA PHE A 192 -1.30 -4.41 8.21
C PHE A 192 -2.35 -3.62 7.40
N ARG A 193 -1.99 -2.42 6.90
CA ARG A 193 -2.88 -1.61 6.05
C ARG A 193 -3.11 -2.27 4.68
N LEU A 194 -2.09 -2.88 4.12
CA LEU A 194 -2.18 -3.62 2.87
C LEU A 194 -3.16 -4.79 2.99
N LEU A 195 -3.03 -5.63 4.02
CA LEU A 195 -3.89 -6.80 4.24
C LEU A 195 -5.36 -6.40 4.45
N ALA A 196 -5.63 -5.20 4.95
CA ALA A 196 -6.99 -4.67 5.04
C ALA A 196 -7.63 -4.42 3.66
N CYS A 197 -6.86 -4.32 2.56
CA CYS A 197 -7.38 -4.15 1.21
C CYS A 197 -8.07 -5.40 0.64
N GLN A 198 -8.26 -6.45 1.42
CA GLN A 198 -9.04 -7.62 1.02
C GLN A 198 -10.48 -7.19 0.64
N PRO A 199 -10.92 -7.46 -0.61
CA PRO A 199 -12.23 -7.03 -1.06
C PRO A 199 -13.36 -7.87 -0.42
N GLN A 200 -14.49 -7.23 -0.15
CA GLN A 200 -15.67 -7.84 0.43
C GLN A 200 -16.92 -7.50 -0.39
N GLY A 201 -17.91 -8.38 -0.37
CA GLY A 201 -19.17 -8.15 -1.07
C GLY A 201 -18.97 -7.91 -2.58
N ALA A 202 -19.64 -6.91 -3.11
CA ALA A 202 -19.57 -6.54 -4.54
C ALA A 202 -18.15 -6.12 -4.99
N SER A 203 -17.29 -5.70 -4.06
CA SER A 203 -15.91 -5.28 -4.37
C SER A 203 -15.08 -6.41 -4.98
N SER A 204 -15.34 -7.67 -4.64
CA SER A 204 -14.60 -8.83 -5.15
C SER A 204 -14.72 -9.03 -6.67
N TYR A 205 -15.81 -8.55 -7.26
CA TYR A 205 -16.12 -8.74 -8.69
C TYR A 205 -15.93 -7.48 -9.53
N ASN A 206 -15.52 -6.38 -8.91
CA ASN A 206 -15.36 -5.10 -9.61
C ASN A 206 -14.00 -5.02 -10.31
N VAL A 207 -14.01 -4.86 -11.63
CA VAL A 207 -12.79 -4.87 -12.48
C VAL A 207 -11.81 -3.73 -12.16
N ILE A 208 -12.27 -2.59 -11.64
CA ILE A 208 -11.38 -1.48 -11.29
C ILE A 208 -10.71 -1.78 -9.93
N ILE A 209 -11.46 -2.33 -8.98
CA ILE A 209 -10.92 -2.79 -7.70
C ILE A 209 -9.92 -3.92 -7.93
N GLN A 210 -10.26 -4.92 -8.76
CA GLN A 210 -9.34 -6.00 -9.10
C GLN A 210 -8.03 -5.48 -9.73
N HIS A 211 -8.11 -4.46 -10.58
CA HIS A 211 -6.91 -3.83 -11.15
C HIS A 211 -6.04 -3.16 -10.07
N ALA A 212 -6.63 -2.43 -9.12
CA ALA A 212 -5.88 -1.85 -8.01
C ALA A 212 -5.33 -2.94 -7.07
N LEU A 213 -6.13 -3.95 -6.76
CA LEU A 213 -5.75 -5.07 -5.90
C LEU A 213 -4.58 -5.88 -6.48
N SER A 214 -4.47 -5.98 -7.82
CA SER A 214 -3.31 -6.65 -8.43
C SER A 214 -1.99 -5.97 -8.09
N MET A 215 -1.95 -4.63 -8.03
CA MET A 215 -0.77 -3.89 -7.58
C MET A 215 -0.50 -4.11 -6.08
N VAL A 216 -1.55 -4.05 -5.26
CA VAL A 216 -1.45 -4.29 -3.80
C VAL A 216 -0.90 -5.70 -3.52
N ALA A 217 -1.38 -6.71 -4.25
CA ALA A 217 -0.93 -8.08 -4.10
C ALA A 217 0.56 -8.27 -4.48
N LEU A 218 1.04 -7.60 -5.53
CA LEU A 218 2.45 -7.60 -5.89
C LEU A 218 3.31 -6.92 -4.83
N GLU A 219 2.87 -5.79 -4.30
CA GLU A 219 3.58 -5.07 -3.23
C GLU A 219 3.65 -5.88 -1.94
N SER A 220 2.64 -6.69 -1.65
CA SER A 220 2.63 -7.54 -0.44
C SER A 220 3.82 -8.48 -0.37
N VAL A 221 4.27 -9.01 -1.51
CA VAL A 221 5.43 -9.90 -1.59
C VAL A 221 6.71 -9.18 -1.18
N LYS A 222 6.95 -7.98 -1.70
CA LYS A 222 8.15 -7.20 -1.38
C LYS A 222 8.17 -6.71 0.06
N ILE A 223 7.05 -6.21 0.55
CA ILE A 223 6.93 -5.76 1.95
C ILE A 223 7.16 -6.94 2.90
N TYR A 224 6.56 -8.10 2.62
CA TYR A 224 6.75 -9.30 3.43
C TYR A 224 8.20 -9.79 3.38
N THR A 225 8.85 -9.81 2.21
CA THR A 225 10.26 -10.18 2.08
C THR A 225 11.14 -9.26 2.94
N ALA A 226 10.90 -7.94 2.91
CA ALA A 226 11.65 -7.00 3.74
C ALA A 226 11.43 -7.24 5.24
N ILE A 227 10.19 -7.56 5.67
CA ILE A 227 9.89 -7.92 7.06
C ILE A 227 10.58 -9.23 7.44
N SER A 228 10.51 -10.24 6.59
CA SER A 228 11.12 -11.55 6.82
C SER A 228 12.63 -11.45 6.95
N ASP A 229 13.31 -10.83 5.98
CA ASP A 229 14.77 -10.64 6.01
C ASP A 229 15.22 -9.84 7.24
N GLY A 230 14.48 -8.77 7.60
CA GLY A 230 14.78 -7.99 8.80
C GLY A 230 14.49 -8.74 10.10
N THR A 231 13.45 -9.58 10.13
CA THR A 231 13.13 -10.40 11.30
C THR A 231 14.21 -11.47 11.53
N ILE A 232 14.71 -12.11 10.47
CA ILE A 232 15.83 -13.05 10.56
C ILE A 232 17.05 -12.35 11.14
N ASN A 233 17.46 -11.21 10.55
CA ASN A 233 18.59 -10.42 11.05
C ASN A 233 18.40 -9.99 12.52
N LEU A 234 17.19 -9.68 12.95
CA LEU A 234 16.89 -9.33 14.33
C LEU A 234 17.00 -10.53 15.28
N VAL A 235 16.54 -11.70 14.83
CA VAL A 235 16.60 -12.97 15.57
C VAL A 235 18.06 -13.41 15.79
N ASP A 236 18.91 -13.30 14.77
CA ASP A 236 20.33 -13.64 14.88
C ASP A 236 21.06 -12.85 15.99
N LYS A 237 20.59 -11.64 16.27
CA LYS A 237 21.15 -10.73 17.30
C LYS A 237 20.41 -10.81 18.63
N PHE A 238 19.29 -11.54 18.73
CA PHE A 238 18.33 -11.45 19.83
C PHE A 238 18.95 -11.75 21.21
N PHE A 239 19.73 -12.80 21.31
CA PHE A 239 20.32 -13.27 22.57
C PHE A 239 21.52 -12.42 23.05
N GLU A 240 21.93 -11.44 22.25
CA GLU A 240 22.94 -10.45 22.60
C GLU A 240 22.33 -9.11 23.05
N MET A 241 21.00 -8.97 22.89
CA MET A 241 20.29 -7.72 23.18
C MET A 241 20.14 -7.47 24.67
N GLN A 242 20.11 -6.19 25.04
CA GLN A 242 19.61 -5.78 26.33
C GLN A 242 18.11 -6.05 26.46
N ARG A 243 17.63 -6.24 27.67
CA ARG A 243 16.24 -6.61 27.94
C ARG A 243 15.20 -5.74 27.23
N ASN A 244 15.40 -4.43 27.21
CA ASN A 244 14.44 -3.50 26.57
C ASN A 244 14.35 -3.74 25.07
N ASP A 245 15.46 -3.95 24.40
CA ASP A 245 15.51 -4.23 22.97
C ASP A 245 15.00 -5.64 22.67
N ALA A 246 15.30 -6.62 23.52
CA ALA A 246 14.77 -7.98 23.41
C ALA A 246 13.23 -8.01 23.54
N VAL A 247 12.63 -7.19 24.42
CA VAL A 247 11.16 -7.05 24.52
C VAL A 247 10.58 -6.51 23.20
N ARG A 248 11.19 -5.46 22.64
CA ARG A 248 10.76 -4.89 21.34
C ARG A 248 10.92 -5.89 20.21
N ALA A 249 12.04 -6.62 20.18
CA ALA A 249 12.31 -7.63 19.16
C ALA A 249 11.33 -8.81 19.25
N LEU A 250 10.97 -9.26 20.45
CA LEU A 250 9.96 -10.28 20.69
C LEU A 250 8.57 -9.84 20.16
N ASP A 251 8.21 -8.58 20.38
CA ASP A 251 6.95 -8.02 19.87
C ASP A 251 6.94 -7.97 18.33
N VAL A 252 8.05 -7.54 17.70
CA VAL A 252 8.23 -7.59 16.24
C VAL A 252 8.08 -9.02 15.70
N TYR A 253 8.71 -9.99 16.36
CA TYR A 253 8.62 -11.40 15.96
C TYR A 253 7.18 -11.94 16.03
N LYS A 254 6.48 -11.69 17.15
CA LYS A 254 5.07 -12.09 17.31
C LYS A 254 4.16 -11.49 16.23
N ARG A 255 4.37 -10.23 15.92
CA ARG A 255 3.60 -9.56 14.84
C ARG A 255 3.93 -10.15 13.48
N ALA A 256 5.20 -10.43 13.17
CA ALA A 256 5.62 -11.03 11.91
C ALA A 256 4.96 -12.40 11.70
N THR A 257 4.90 -13.25 12.74
CA THR A 257 4.24 -14.55 12.71
C THR A 257 2.75 -14.42 12.40
N ASN A 258 2.04 -13.56 13.12
CA ASN A 258 0.61 -13.33 12.87
C ASN A 258 0.34 -12.75 11.47
N GLN A 259 1.19 -11.85 11.00
CA GLN A 259 1.06 -11.26 9.66
C GLN A 259 1.35 -12.25 8.54
N ALA A 260 2.26 -13.21 8.75
CA ALA A 260 2.53 -14.29 7.80
C ALA A 260 1.27 -15.14 7.54
N GLU A 261 0.55 -15.52 8.58
CA GLU A 261 -0.71 -16.25 8.49
C GLU A 261 -1.77 -15.45 7.71
N ARG A 262 -2.00 -14.21 8.10
CA ARG A 262 -2.97 -13.32 7.44
C ARG A 262 -2.61 -13.01 5.98
N LEU A 263 -1.31 -12.95 5.65
CA LEU A 263 -0.85 -12.77 4.26
C LEU A 263 -1.14 -14.02 3.43
N SER A 264 -0.97 -15.21 4.00
CA SER A 264 -1.35 -16.47 3.34
C SER A 264 -2.84 -16.49 2.99
N GLU A 265 -3.71 -16.11 3.94
CA GLU A 265 -5.14 -15.98 3.72
C GLU A 265 -5.48 -14.94 2.63
N PHE A 266 -4.82 -13.78 2.66
CA PHE A 266 -4.98 -12.73 1.65
C PHE A 266 -4.61 -13.24 0.24
N HIS A 267 -3.50 -13.98 0.11
CA HIS A 267 -3.08 -14.56 -1.16
C HIS A 267 -4.07 -15.62 -1.67
N GLU A 268 -4.66 -16.43 -0.79
CA GLU A 268 -5.71 -17.39 -1.19
C GLU A 268 -6.96 -16.67 -1.72
N VAL A 269 -7.37 -15.56 -1.07
CA VAL A 269 -8.45 -14.73 -1.61
C VAL A 269 -8.09 -14.16 -2.98
N CYS A 270 -6.88 -13.63 -3.16
CA CYS A 270 -6.42 -13.13 -4.47
C CYS A 270 -6.47 -14.21 -5.55
N LYS A 271 -6.05 -15.44 -5.25
CA LYS A 271 -6.15 -16.59 -6.18
C LYS A 271 -7.59 -16.90 -6.56
N THR A 272 -8.50 -16.91 -5.59
CA THR A 272 -9.92 -17.22 -5.79
C THR A 272 -10.59 -16.23 -6.76
N ILE A 273 -10.25 -14.96 -6.68
CA ILE A 273 -10.76 -13.90 -7.56
C ILE A 273 -9.89 -13.67 -8.81
N HIS A 274 -8.96 -14.58 -9.08
CA HIS A 274 -8.07 -14.59 -10.25
C HIS A 274 -7.15 -13.36 -10.38
N ILE A 275 -6.77 -12.77 -9.26
CA ILE A 275 -5.74 -11.72 -9.18
C ILE A 275 -4.35 -12.36 -9.23
N GLY A 276 -3.43 -11.74 -9.95
CA GLY A 276 -2.04 -12.22 -10.06
C GLY A 276 -1.92 -13.50 -10.88
N ARG A 277 -2.67 -13.65 -11.98
CA ARG A 277 -2.54 -14.79 -12.90
C ARG A 277 -1.09 -14.90 -13.39
N GLY A 278 -0.41 -15.98 -13.01
CA GLY A 278 0.99 -16.24 -13.34
C GLY A 278 1.99 -15.79 -12.29
N GLU A 279 1.59 -15.02 -11.29
CA GLU A 279 2.44 -14.67 -10.16
C GLU A 279 2.52 -15.84 -9.18
N LYS A 280 3.74 -16.21 -8.83
CA LYS A 280 3.97 -17.19 -7.75
C LYS A 280 3.94 -16.42 -6.43
N PHE A 281 2.81 -16.48 -5.73
CA PHE A 281 2.80 -16.05 -4.33
C PHE A 281 3.76 -16.94 -3.54
N LEU A 282 4.54 -16.32 -2.66
CA LEU A 282 5.49 -17.01 -1.81
C LEU A 282 4.75 -18.03 -0.92
N LYS A 283 5.34 -19.23 -0.78
CA LYS A 283 4.93 -20.15 0.27
C LYS A 283 5.42 -19.56 1.60
N ILE A 284 4.48 -19.20 2.45
CA ILE A 284 4.78 -18.61 3.74
C ILE A 284 4.87 -19.74 4.75
N GLU A 285 6.07 -19.94 5.31
CA GLU A 285 6.31 -20.95 6.34
C GLU A 285 6.15 -20.30 7.73
N GLN A 286 5.47 -21.02 8.62
CA GLN A 286 5.27 -20.53 9.98
C GLN A 286 6.49 -20.85 10.83
N PRO A 287 6.97 -19.90 11.66
CA PRO A 287 8.07 -20.16 12.58
C PRO A 287 7.70 -21.21 13.63
N PRO A 288 8.66 -22.05 14.09
CA PRO A 288 8.41 -23.03 15.14
C PRO A 288 7.94 -22.39 16.46
N ALA A 289 6.89 -22.93 17.06
CA ALA A 289 6.36 -22.43 18.34
C ALA A 289 7.41 -22.53 19.49
N SER A 290 8.31 -23.52 19.43
CA SER A 290 9.40 -23.70 20.40
C SER A 290 10.37 -22.53 20.43
N PHE A 291 10.61 -21.89 19.29
CA PHE A 291 11.51 -20.72 19.23
C PHE A 291 10.90 -19.51 19.91
N LEU A 292 9.60 -19.27 19.72
CA LEU A 292 8.89 -18.20 20.41
C LEU A 292 8.99 -18.37 21.94
N GLN A 293 8.82 -19.59 22.43
CA GLN A 293 8.96 -19.91 23.84
C GLN A 293 10.36 -19.59 24.37
N THR A 294 11.40 -19.94 23.59
CA THR A 294 12.80 -19.65 23.97
C THR A 294 13.06 -18.12 24.06
N MET A 295 12.49 -17.34 23.14
CA MET A 295 12.58 -15.88 23.20
C MET A 295 11.87 -15.30 24.43
N GLU A 296 10.68 -15.82 24.75
CA GLU A 296 9.90 -15.41 25.93
C GLU A 296 10.63 -15.73 27.23
N ASP A 297 11.22 -16.91 27.33
CA ASP A 297 12.02 -17.33 28.48
C ASP A 297 13.26 -16.45 28.65
N TYR A 298 13.95 -16.11 27.55
CA TYR A 298 15.08 -15.18 27.57
C TYR A 298 14.68 -13.80 28.13
N VAL A 299 13.59 -13.21 27.63
CA VAL A 299 13.10 -11.90 28.09
C VAL A 299 12.70 -11.94 29.57
N ARG A 300 12.12 -13.04 30.05
CA ARG A 300 11.73 -13.21 31.44
C ARG A 300 12.95 -13.29 32.37
N ASP A 301 13.98 -14.06 31.95
CA ASP A 301 15.15 -14.37 32.76
C ASP A 301 16.31 -13.40 32.54
N ALA A 302 16.23 -12.53 31.51
CA ALA A 302 17.26 -11.55 31.20
C ALA A 302 17.45 -10.55 32.37
N PRO A 303 18.66 -10.42 32.90
CA PRO A 303 18.91 -9.52 34.01
C PRO A 303 18.72 -8.06 33.64
N THR A 304 18.17 -7.27 34.53
CA THR A 304 18.01 -5.82 34.41
C THR A 304 19.37 -5.07 34.58
N GLY A 305 20.48 -5.77 34.44
CA GLY A 305 21.84 -5.22 34.55
C GLY A 305 22.86 -6.35 34.60
N GLN A 306 23.73 -6.36 33.61
CA GLN A 306 25.00 -7.09 33.52
C GLN A 306 25.08 -8.48 34.18
N LYS A 307 24.82 -9.52 33.36
CA LYS A 307 25.59 -10.77 33.20
C LYS A 307 24.99 -11.59 32.07
N GLN A 308 25.64 -11.58 30.91
CA GLN A 308 25.30 -12.46 29.78
C GLN A 308 25.50 -13.92 30.19
N LYS A 309 24.45 -14.73 30.21
CA LYS A 309 24.54 -16.18 30.08
C LYS A 309 24.70 -16.52 28.61
N VAL A 310 25.78 -17.23 28.29
CA VAL A 310 26.00 -17.78 26.95
C VAL A 310 24.91 -18.84 26.69
N TRP A 311 23.88 -18.46 25.94
CA TRP A 311 22.88 -19.38 25.43
C TRP A 311 23.48 -20.09 24.22
N LYS A 312 23.30 -21.42 24.12
CA LYS A 312 23.96 -22.24 23.14
C LYS A 312 23.54 -21.85 21.72
N LEU A 313 24.44 -21.23 20.99
CA LEU A 313 24.32 -20.86 19.56
C LEU A 313 23.98 -22.03 18.62
N GLN A 314 24.13 -23.29 19.06
CA GLN A 314 23.87 -24.48 18.23
C GLN A 314 22.40 -24.71 17.90
N GLU A 315 21.47 -24.27 18.73
CA GLU A 315 20.03 -24.40 18.44
C GLU A 315 19.50 -23.29 17.51
N VAL A 316 20.13 -22.12 17.53
CA VAL A 316 19.72 -20.95 16.72
C VAL A 316 20.00 -21.18 15.23
N ASN A 317 21.19 -21.68 14.88
CA ASN A 317 21.55 -21.93 13.47
C ASN A 317 20.69 -23.03 12.82
N SER A 318 20.31 -24.06 13.57
CA SER A 318 19.41 -25.11 13.10
C SER A 318 17.98 -24.59 12.86
N LEU A 319 17.55 -23.61 13.63
CA LEU A 319 16.19 -23.04 13.55
C LEU A 319 16.05 -22.00 12.45
N THR A 320 17.08 -21.21 12.18
CA THR A 320 17.11 -20.24 11.08
C THR A 320 17.04 -20.94 9.72
N ASP A 321 17.78 -22.06 9.58
CA ASP A 321 17.75 -22.90 8.37
C ASP A 321 16.40 -23.61 8.18
N MET A 322 15.71 -23.99 9.28
CA MET A 322 14.38 -24.60 9.22
C MET A 322 13.26 -23.61 8.91
N MET A 323 13.39 -22.36 9.39
CA MET A 323 12.32 -21.37 9.27
C MET A 323 12.18 -20.79 7.86
N PHE A 324 13.24 -20.74 7.09
CA PHE A 324 13.25 -19.93 5.87
C PHE A 324 13.76 -20.65 4.61
N GLY A 325 14.05 -21.95 4.72
CA GLY A 325 14.46 -22.78 3.59
C GLY A 325 15.77 -22.31 2.93
N HIS A 326 16.64 -23.24 2.59
CA HIS A 326 17.83 -22.93 1.79
C HIS A 326 17.45 -22.17 0.51
N ARG A 327 18.04 -21.00 0.30
CA ARG A 327 18.06 -20.30 -1.00
C ARG A 327 18.99 -20.97 -1.96
#